data_d4802122012fb143d64a644ca705294f
#
_entry.id   d4802122012fb143d64a644ca705294f
#
_cell.length_a   1.000
_cell.length_b   1.000
_cell.length_c   1.000
_cell.angle_alpha   90.00
_cell.angle_beta   90.00
_cell.angle_gamma   90.00
#
_symmetry.space_group_name_H-M   'P 1'
#
loop_
_entity.id
_entity.type
_entity.pdbx_description
1 polymer ?
#
loop_
_entity_poly.entity_id
_entity_poly.type
_entity_poly.pdbx_seq_one_letter_code
_entity_poly.pdbx_strand_id
1 'polypeptide(L)'
;NNSTIAGQIAAGNVNLCTTLVTIMHDLFVDSTFNSNIGFWDTSNVTSMNNLFKYARQFNQDIGGWDISKVTSFSATFMAANNFNQDISNWDTSSLTNMYSMFREAGDFNQDIGGWDTSNVSSMDSAFLSATDFNQDLTGWCVSNFSSEPSNFSNNALLTSTNKPLWGTCAPSVTLTDTDSNNIVTGSNVVTITATFDRSMAATPTINIIGEVSNVAMTASSTAAVWIY
;
A
#
# COMPACT_ATOMS: atom_id res chain seq x y z
N ASN A 1 -4.80 -24.16 -13.68
CA ASN A 1 -5.84 -23.14 -13.66
C ASN A 1 -6.57 -23.15 -12.30
N ASN A 2 -7.41 -22.16 -12.04
CA ASN A 2 -8.14 -22.02 -10.77
C ASN A 2 -8.93 -23.26 -10.36
N SER A 3 -9.63 -23.92 -11.29
CA SER A 3 -10.44 -25.09 -10.97
C SER A 3 -9.59 -26.27 -10.48
N THR A 4 -8.38 -26.43 -11.00
CA THR A 4 -7.43 -27.46 -10.54
C THR A 4 -6.91 -27.13 -9.15
N ILE A 5 -6.55 -25.89 -8.89
CA ILE A 5 -6.09 -25.42 -7.58
C ILE A 5 -7.21 -25.56 -6.55
N ALA A 6 -8.40 -25.05 -6.84
CA ALA A 6 -9.57 -25.16 -5.96
C ALA A 6 -9.90 -26.62 -5.61
N GLY A 7 -9.82 -27.53 -6.58
CA GLY A 7 -10.03 -28.97 -6.37
C GLY A 7 -8.98 -29.60 -5.44
N GLN A 8 -7.72 -29.20 -5.58
CA GLN A 8 -6.65 -29.68 -4.69
C GLN A 8 -6.79 -29.12 -3.26
N ILE A 9 -7.13 -27.84 -3.12
CA ILE A 9 -7.38 -27.22 -1.82
C ILE A 9 -8.57 -27.91 -1.12
N ALA A 10 -9.66 -28.15 -1.84
CA ALA A 10 -10.81 -28.87 -1.30
C ALA A 10 -10.46 -30.31 -0.83
N ALA A 11 -9.46 -30.93 -1.45
CA ALA A 11 -8.89 -32.21 -1.03
C ALA A 11 -7.87 -32.10 0.12
N GLY A 12 -7.65 -30.89 0.68
CA GLY A 12 -6.70 -30.65 1.77
C GLY A 12 -5.24 -30.49 1.33
N ASN A 13 -4.97 -30.44 0.02
CA ASN A 13 -3.62 -30.32 -0.51
C ASN A 13 -3.29 -28.85 -0.77
N VAL A 14 -2.33 -28.29 -0.01
CA VAL A 14 -1.85 -26.90 -0.15
C VAL A 14 -0.44 -26.82 -0.75
N ASN A 15 0.30 -27.92 -0.82
CA ASN A 15 1.63 -27.98 -1.43
C ASN A 15 1.51 -28.04 -2.96
N LEU A 16 1.13 -26.92 -3.55
CA LEU A 16 0.85 -26.80 -4.98
C LEU A 16 1.99 -26.07 -5.70
N CYS A 17 2.30 -26.52 -6.92
CA CYS A 17 3.13 -25.74 -7.83
C CYS A 17 2.28 -24.62 -8.44
N THR A 18 2.50 -23.39 -7.99
CA THR A 18 1.71 -22.22 -8.41
C THR A 18 2.39 -21.35 -9.46
N THR A 19 3.65 -21.65 -9.83
CA THR A 19 4.50 -20.89 -10.79
C THR A 19 3.81 -20.53 -12.12
N LEU A 20 2.88 -21.34 -12.61
CA LEU A 20 2.17 -21.08 -13.87
C LEU A 20 0.76 -20.46 -13.65
N VAL A 21 0.44 -20.07 -12.44
CA VAL A 21 -0.87 -19.50 -12.12
C VAL A 21 -0.85 -18.02 -12.41
N THR A 22 -1.76 -17.58 -13.26
CA THR A 22 -1.90 -16.17 -13.64
C THR A 22 -3.13 -15.50 -13.03
N ILE A 23 -4.09 -16.29 -12.54
CA ILE A 23 -5.35 -15.81 -11.97
C ILE A 23 -5.66 -16.62 -10.72
N MET A 24 -5.95 -15.95 -9.61
CA MET A 24 -6.33 -16.57 -8.33
C MET A 24 -7.70 -16.07 -7.84
N HIS A 25 -8.69 -15.98 -8.73
CA HIS A 25 -10.03 -15.54 -8.37
C HIS A 25 -10.79 -16.61 -7.55
N ASP A 26 -11.51 -16.15 -6.53
CA ASP A 26 -12.54 -16.91 -5.80
C ASP A 26 -12.05 -18.20 -5.10
N LEU A 27 -10.72 -18.42 -4.95
CA LEU A 27 -10.19 -19.71 -4.45
C LEU A 27 -10.64 -20.03 -3.02
N PHE A 28 -10.83 -19.04 -2.17
CA PHE A 28 -11.18 -19.22 -0.75
C PHE A 28 -12.44 -18.45 -0.35
N VAL A 29 -13.33 -18.16 -1.33
CA VAL A 29 -14.59 -17.45 -1.03
C VAL A 29 -15.43 -18.24 -0.02
N ASP A 30 -15.86 -17.53 1.05
CA ASP A 30 -16.70 -18.08 2.14
C ASP A 30 -16.11 -19.35 2.79
N SER A 31 -14.79 -19.44 2.80
CA SER A 31 -14.04 -20.60 3.29
C SER A 31 -13.59 -20.40 4.73
N THR A 32 -13.52 -21.50 5.48
CA THR A 32 -12.85 -21.55 6.80
C THR A 32 -11.35 -21.84 6.68
N PHE A 33 -10.80 -21.78 5.46
CA PHE A 33 -9.39 -22.07 5.18
C PHE A 33 -8.49 -21.10 5.95
N ASN A 34 -7.52 -21.65 6.67
CA ASN A 34 -6.49 -20.90 7.39
C ASN A 34 -5.15 -21.68 7.47
N SER A 35 -4.80 -22.39 6.40
CA SER A 35 -3.49 -23.06 6.32
C SER A 35 -2.45 -22.18 5.67
N ASN A 36 -1.18 -22.39 6.02
CA ASN A 36 -0.07 -21.64 5.46
C ASN A 36 0.04 -21.85 3.94
N ILE A 37 0.04 -20.73 3.20
CA ILE A 37 0.22 -20.65 1.75
C ILE A 37 1.24 -19.56 1.38
N GLY A 38 1.98 -19.01 2.35
CA GLY A 38 2.97 -17.96 2.14
C GLY A 38 4.11 -18.37 1.18
N PHE A 39 4.35 -19.68 1.04
CA PHE A 39 5.36 -20.25 0.13
C PHE A 39 4.89 -20.36 -1.33
N TRP A 40 3.65 -20.00 -1.66
CA TRP A 40 3.17 -20.05 -3.04
C TRP A 40 3.94 -19.06 -3.92
N ASP A 41 4.31 -19.49 -5.11
CA ASP A 41 4.86 -18.61 -6.15
C ASP A 41 3.71 -17.87 -6.83
N THR A 42 3.64 -16.57 -6.59
CA THR A 42 2.60 -15.67 -7.12
C THR A 42 3.12 -14.74 -8.23
N SER A 43 4.39 -14.89 -8.61
CA SER A 43 5.13 -13.98 -9.52
C SER A 43 4.50 -13.83 -10.92
N ASN A 44 3.59 -14.71 -11.31
CA ASN A 44 2.86 -14.62 -12.56
C ASN A 44 1.38 -14.27 -12.41
N VAL A 45 0.92 -14.02 -11.18
CA VAL A 45 -0.48 -13.68 -10.93
C VAL A 45 -0.76 -12.23 -11.32
N THR A 46 -1.80 -12.02 -12.10
CA THR A 46 -2.22 -10.70 -12.56
C THR A 46 -3.52 -10.21 -11.92
N SER A 47 -4.27 -11.12 -11.29
CA SER A 47 -5.52 -10.77 -10.61
C SER A 47 -5.85 -11.73 -9.47
N MET A 48 -6.27 -11.15 -8.33
CA MET A 48 -6.63 -11.86 -7.11
C MET A 48 -8.06 -11.50 -6.64
N ASN A 49 -8.96 -11.16 -7.56
CA ASN A 49 -10.31 -10.75 -7.21
C ASN A 49 -11.03 -11.81 -6.34
N ASN A 50 -11.67 -11.35 -5.28
CA ASN A 50 -12.42 -12.17 -4.32
C ASN A 50 -11.61 -13.32 -3.68
N LEU A 51 -10.28 -13.34 -3.73
CA LEU A 51 -9.46 -14.49 -3.34
C LEU A 51 -9.82 -15.01 -1.93
N PHE A 52 -9.94 -14.10 -0.95
CA PHE A 52 -10.30 -14.40 0.45
C PHE A 52 -11.63 -13.77 0.86
N LYS A 53 -12.50 -13.44 -0.10
CA LYS A 53 -13.79 -12.82 0.20
C LYS A 53 -14.62 -13.73 1.12
N TYR A 54 -15.08 -13.17 2.26
CA TYR A 54 -15.78 -13.89 3.34
C TYR A 54 -14.96 -15.02 4.00
N ALA A 55 -13.67 -15.14 3.74
CA ALA A 55 -12.79 -16.06 4.45
C ALA A 55 -12.48 -15.52 5.87
N ARG A 56 -13.47 -15.52 6.73
CA ARG A 56 -13.49 -14.81 8.04
C ARG A 56 -12.36 -15.19 8.98
N GLN A 57 -11.81 -16.40 8.85
CA GLN A 57 -10.77 -16.94 9.73
C GLN A 57 -9.36 -16.84 9.14
N PHE A 58 -9.23 -16.46 7.86
CA PHE A 58 -7.94 -16.39 7.19
C PHE A 58 -7.05 -15.31 7.82
N ASN A 59 -5.88 -15.72 8.31
CA ASN A 59 -4.87 -14.83 8.88
C ASN A 59 -3.47 -15.43 8.75
N GLN A 60 -3.11 -15.98 7.58
CA GLN A 60 -1.79 -16.52 7.33
C GLN A 60 -0.88 -15.47 6.69
N ASP A 61 0.41 -15.53 7.02
CA ASP A 61 1.43 -14.65 6.45
C ASP A 61 1.54 -14.87 4.94
N ILE A 62 1.25 -13.81 4.19
CA ILE A 62 1.36 -13.71 2.74
C ILE A 62 2.18 -12.48 2.32
N GLY A 63 2.89 -11.84 3.26
CA GLY A 63 3.73 -10.68 3.00
C GLY A 63 4.86 -10.95 2.01
N GLY A 64 5.30 -12.21 1.91
CA GLY A 64 6.31 -12.63 0.95
C GLY A 64 5.81 -12.89 -0.48
N TRP A 65 4.51 -12.72 -0.77
CA TRP A 65 4.01 -12.91 -2.12
C TRP A 65 4.52 -11.82 -3.08
N ASP A 66 4.97 -12.24 -4.27
CA ASP A 66 5.24 -11.32 -5.38
C ASP A 66 3.91 -10.95 -6.05
N ILE A 67 3.48 -9.71 -5.83
CA ILE A 67 2.24 -9.16 -6.41
C ILE A 67 2.51 -8.07 -7.45
N SER A 68 3.76 -7.90 -7.88
CA SER A 68 4.20 -6.82 -8.78
C SER A 68 3.47 -6.77 -10.13
N LYS A 69 2.85 -7.89 -10.54
CA LYS A 69 2.02 -7.97 -11.76
C LYS A 69 0.51 -7.92 -11.48
N VAL A 70 0.10 -7.87 -10.22
CA VAL A 70 -1.34 -7.86 -9.87
C VAL A 70 -1.91 -6.48 -10.16
N THR A 71 -2.92 -6.45 -11.03
CA THR A 71 -3.62 -5.20 -11.40
C THR A 71 -4.93 -5.01 -10.64
N SER A 72 -5.49 -6.07 -10.05
CA SER A 72 -6.77 -5.98 -9.37
C SER A 72 -6.84 -6.84 -8.11
N PHE A 73 -7.17 -6.17 -7.01
CA PHE A 73 -7.53 -6.74 -5.71
C PHE A 73 -9.01 -6.51 -5.38
N SER A 74 -9.90 -6.45 -6.38
CA SER A 74 -11.33 -6.22 -6.13
C SER A 74 -11.88 -7.25 -5.14
N ALA A 75 -12.40 -6.76 -4.00
CA ALA A 75 -12.99 -7.54 -2.91
C ALA A 75 -12.10 -8.68 -2.36
N THR A 76 -10.77 -8.60 -2.52
CA THR A 76 -9.84 -9.70 -2.16
C THR A 76 -9.95 -10.10 -0.70
N PHE A 77 -10.00 -9.14 0.22
CA PHE A 77 -10.14 -9.35 1.66
C PHE A 77 -11.50 -8.90 2.21
N MET A 78 -12.48 -8.74 1.32
CA MET A 78 -13.83 -8.34 1.75
C MET A 78 -14.38 -9.32 2.78
N ALA A 79 -14.70 -8.82 3.99
CA ALA A 79 -15.17 -9.59 5.14
C ALA A 79 -14.23 -10.76 5.54
N ALA A 80 -12.92 -10.66 5.27
CA ALA A 80 -11.88 -11.47 5.86
C ALA A 80 -11.58 -10.91 7.27
N ASN A 81 -12.49 -11.11 8.22
CA ASN A 81 -12.54 -10.37 9.49
C ASN A 81 -11.25 -10.44 10.29
N ASN A 82 -10.60 -11.62 10.36
CA ASN A 82 -9.39 -11.82 11.19
C ASN A 82 -8.09 -11.47 10.46
N PHE A 83 -8.14 -11.14 9.15
CA PHE A 83 -6.92 -10.86 8.38
C PHE A 83 -6.25 -9.59 8.87
N ASN A 84 -5.02 -9.72 9.40
CA ASN A 84 -4.20 -8.61 9.88
C ASN A 84 -2.69 -8.92 9.73
N GLN A 85 -2.28 -9.49 8.59
CA GLN A 85 -0.88 -9.77 8.32
C GLN A 85 -0.19 -8.60 7.63
N ASP A 86 1.11 -8.46 7.87
CA ASP A 86 1.93 -7.40 7.28
C ASP A 86 2.07 -7.61 5.77
N ILE A 87 1.55 -6.65 5.02
CA ILE A 87 1.60 -6.56 3.56
C ILE A 87 2.18 -5.21 3.10
N SER A 88 2.86 -4.51 3.99
CA SER A 88 3.46 -3.19 3.72
C SER A 88 4.47 -3.20 2.58
N ASN A 89 5.19 -4.32 2.41
CA ASN A 89 6.24 -4.48 1.40
C ASN A 89 5.73 -4.92 0.01
N TRP A 90 4.44 -5.03 -0.19
CA TRP A 90 3.90 -5.37 -1.50
C TRP A 90 4.20 -4.29 -2.54
N ASP A 91 4.74 -4.70 -3.71
CA ASP A 91 4.90 -3.81 -4.86
C ASP A 91 3.55 -3.61 -5.56
N THR A 92 2.90 -2.49 -5.26
CA THR A 92 1.58 -2.14 -5.78
C THR A 92 1.62 -1.26 -7.04
N SER A 93 2.79 -1.07 -7.64
CA SER A 93 2.98 -0.18 -8.80
C SER A 93 2.12 -0.53 -10.03
N SER A 94 1.72 -1.80 -10.17
CA SER A 94 0.81 -2.25 -11.25
C SER A 94 -0.68 -2.17 -10.88
N LEU A 95 -1.01 -1.83 -9.63
CA LEU A 95 -2.38 -1.90 -9.12
C LEU A 95 -3.28 -0.81 -9.71
N THR A 96 -4.44 -1.20 -10.23
CA THR A 96 -5.43 -0.29 -10.82
C THR A 96 -6.79 -0.34 -10.12
N ASN A 97 -7.09 -1.42 -9.39
CA ASN A 97 -8.41 -1.64 -8.81
C ASN A 97 -8.34 -2.19 -7.37
N MET A 98 -8.83 -1.38 -6.42
CA MET A 98 -8.99 -1.68 -5.00
C MET A 98 -10.46 -1.67 -4.55
N TYR A 99 -11.43 -1.85 -5.48
CA TYR A 99 -12.85 -1.86 -5.14
C TYR A 99 -13.16 -2.84 -4.02
N SER A 100 -13.71 -2.35 -2.90
CA SER A 100 -14.09 -3.15 -1.73
C SER A 100 -12.98 -4.05 -1.16
N MET A 101 -11.69 -3.73 -1.38
CA MET A 101 -10.57 -4.61 -1.05
C MET A 101 -10.57 -5.07 0.40
N PHE A 102 -10.75 -4.16 1.35
CA PHE A 102 -10.78 -4.42 2.81
C PHE A 102 -12.15 -4.13 3.42
N ARG A 103 -13.21 -4.10 2.59
CA ARG A 103 -14.56 -3.88 3.09
C ARG A 103 -14.90 -4.94 4.15
N GLU A 104 -15.34 -4.50 5.32
CA GLU A 104 -15.72 -5.38 6.45
C GLU A 104 -14.55 -6.28 6.95
N ALA A 105 -13.30 -5.97 6.63
CA ALA A 105 -12.12 -6.62 7.21
C ALA A 105 -11.87 -6.01 8.60
N GLY A 106 -12.53 -6.55 9.63
CA GLY A 106 -12.66 -5.91 10.94
C GLY A 106 -11.33 -5.65 11.64
N ASP A 107 -10.45 -6.64 11.70
CA ASP A 107 -9.18 -6.60 12.43
C ASP A 107 -8.03 -5.96 11.62
N PHE A 108 -8.23 -5.70 10.30
CA PHE A 108 -7.15 -5.21 9.45
C PHE A 108 -6.71 -3.80 9.83
N ASN A 109 -5.44 -3.65 10.25
CA ASN A 109 -4.85 -2.36 10.63
C ASN A 109 -3.33 -2.32 10.35
N GLN A 110 -2.86 -2.87 9.23
CA GLN A 110 -1.45 -2.84 8.85
C GLN A 110 -1.10 -1.56 8.10
N ASP A 111 0.15 -1.10 8.28
CA ASP A 111 0.67 0.07 7.58
C ASP A 111 0.80 -0.21 6.07
N ILE A 112 -0.04 0.45 5.30
CA ILE A 112 -0.04 0.41 3.84
C ILE A 112 0.14 1.82 3.24
N GLY A 113 0.57 2.78 4.06
CA GLY A 113 0.83 4.15 3.63
C GLY A 113 1.89 4.28 2.54
N GLY A 114 2.82 3.31 2.47
CA GLY A 114 3.87 3.24 1.46
C GLY A 114 3.44 2.66 0.09
N TRP A 115 2.20 2.22 -0.07
CA TRP A 115 1.75 1.66 -1.34
C TRP A 115 1.72 2.69 -2.48
N ASP A 116 2.17 2.29 -3.66
CA ASP A 116 1.98 3.10 -4.88
C ASP A 116 0.53 2.96 -5.37
N THR A 117 -0.22 4.05 -5.25
CA THR A 117 -1.62 4.13 -5.68
C THR A 117 -1.81 5.01 -6.92
N SER A 118 -0.71 5.43 -7.56
CA SER A 118 -0.72 6.37 -8.69
C SER A 118 -1.51 5.86 -9.90
N ASN A 119 -1.56 4.54 -10.09
CA ASN A 119 -2.29 3.90 -11.18
C ASN A 119 -3.71 3.45 -10.79
N VAL A 120 -4.08 3.58 -9.51
CA VAL A 120 -5.41 3.14 -9.06
C VAL A 120 -6.49 4.08 -9.57
N SER A 121 -7.56 3.50 -10.11
CA SER A 121 -8.72 4.21 -10.65
C SER A 121 -10.06 3.76 -10.02
N SER A 122 -10.03 2.77 -9.13
CA SER A 122 -11.23 2.30 -8.42
C SER A 122 -10.89 1.99 -6.95
N MET A 123 -11.50 2.74 -6.02
CA MET A 123 -11.36 2.59 -4.57
C MET A 123 -12.71 2.66 -3.83
N ASP A 124 -13.86 2.56 -4.54
CA ASP A 124 -15.15 2.62 -3.86
C ASP A 124 -15.25 1.52 -2.81
N SER A 125 -15.69 1.91 -1.61
CA SER A 125 -15.85 1.02 -0.46
C SER A 125 -14.56 0.29 -0.02
N ALA A 126 -13.38 0.78 -0.37
CA ALA A 126 -12.11 0.06 -0.12
C ALA A 126 -11.93 -0.34 1.36
N PHE A 127 -12.35 0.53 2.29
CA PHE A 127 -12.30 0.30 3.75
C PHE A 127 -13.67 0.43 4.42
N LEU A 128 -14.77 0.28 3.67
CA LEU A 128 -16.12 0.36 4.24
C LEU A 128 -16.26 -0.64 5.38
N SER A 129 -16.55 -0.15 6.59
CA SER A 129 -16.69 -0.96 7.81
C SER A 129 -15.45 -1.80 8.18
N ALA A 130 -14.25 -1.39 7.79
CA ALA A 130 -12.99 -1.89 8.33
C ALA A 130 -12.76 -1.25 9.73
N THR A 131 -13.33 -1.85 10.77
CA THR A 131 -13.57 -1.19 12.06
C THR A 131 -12.30 -0.79 12.81
N ASP A 132 -11.19 -1.49 12.63
CA ASP A 132 -9.93 -1.20 13.32
C ASP A 132 -8.96 -0.37 12.47
N PHE A 133 -9.24 -0.20 11.16
CA PHE A 133 -8.31 0.45 10.24
C PHE A 133 -8.18 1.95 10.48
N ASN A 134 -6.97 2.41 10.86
CA ASN A 134 -6.65 3.82 11.07
C ASN A 134 -5.19 4.16 10.74
N GLN A 135 -4.63 3.59 9.68
CA GLN A 135 -3.26 3.89 9.25
C GLN A 135 -3.18 5.20 8.45
N ASP A 136 -1.99 5.79 8.42
CA ASP A 136 -1.73 7.02 7.68
C ASP A 136 -1.64 6.76 6.17
N LEU A 137 -2.61 7.28 5.42
CA LEU A 137 -2.68 7.19 3.96
C LEU A 137 -2.36 8.52 3.27
N THR A 138 -1.86 9.51 4.00
CA THR A 138 -1.57 10.85 3.43
C THR A 138 -0.50 10.81 2.34
N GLY A 139 0.33 9.75 2.32
CA GLY A 139 1.33 9.49 1.28
C GLY A 139 0.77 8.97 -0.05
N TRP A 140 -0.50 8.55 -0.10
CA TRP A 140 -1.06 7.97 -1.31
C TRP A 140 -1.21 8.98 -2.44
N CYS A 141 -0.82 8.57 -3.67
CA CYS A 141 -1.10 9.33 -4.87
C CYS A 141 -2.52 9.02 -5.36
N VAL A 142 -3.42 9.99 -5.25
CA VAL A 142 -4.85 9.85 -5.58
C VAL A 142 -5.30 10.92 -6.59
N SER A 143 -4.41 11.36 -7.47
CA SER A 143 -4.69 12.36 -8.50
C SER A 143 -5.75 11.93 -9.51
N ASN A 144 -5.99 10.63 -9.64
CA ASN A 144 -7.05 10.06 -10.49
C ASN A 144 -8.47 10.28 -9.94
N PHE A 145 -8.59 10.73 -8.68
CA PHE A 145 -9.88 10.91 -8.01
C PHE A 145 -10.12 12.41 -7.71
N SER A 146 -11.14 13.00 -8.29
CA SER A 146 -11.49 14.43 -8.03
C SER A 146 -12.10 14.65 -6.63
N SER A 147 -12.52 13.59 -5.94
CA SER A 147 -13.10 13.59 -4.60
C SER A 147 -12.99 12.20 -3.98
N GLU A 148 -13.27 12.09 -2.68
CA GLU A 148 -13.32 10.79 -1.99
C GLU A 148 -14.25 9.81 -2.72
N PRO A 149 -13.79 8.59 -3.04
CA PRO A 149 -14.62 7.55 -3.64
C PRO A 149 -15.82 7.16 -2.77
N SER A 150 -16.88 6.65 -3.39
CA SER A 150 -18.12 6.32 -2.68
C SER A 150 -17.86 5.32 -1.55
N ASN A 151 -18.28 5.69 -0.32
CA ASN A 151 -18.14 4.86 0.89
C ASN A 151 -16.70 4.41 1.18
N PHE A 152 -15.68 5.14 0.73
CA PHE A 152 -14.27 4.74 0.83
C PHE A 152 -13.94 4.16 2.21
N SER A 153 -14.33 4.84 3.29
CA SER A 153 -14.03 4.43 4.67
C SER A 153 -15.20 4.63 5.64
N ASN A 154 -16.45 4.60 5.16
CA ASN A 154 -17.60 4.74 6.04
C ASN A 154 -17.61 3.63 7.10
N ASN A 155 -17.84 4.02 8.38
CA ASN A 155 -17.80 3.12 9.55
C ASN A 155 -16.42 2.45 9.81
N ALA A 156 -15.33 2.95 9.24
CA ALA A 156 -13.97 2.62 9.65
C ALA A 156 -13.47 3.61 10.73
N LEU A 157 -12.42 3.24 11.47
CA LEU A 157 -11.73 4.18 12.38
C LEU A 157 -10.93 5.25 11.65
N LEU A 158 -10.72 5.13 10.35
CA LEU A 158 -9.87 6.03 9.55
C LEU A 158 -10.30 7.49 9.70
N THR A 159 -9.47 8.26 10.38
CA THR A 159 -9.71 9.69 10.63
C THR A 159 -9.49 10.53 9.38
N SER A 160 -10.09 11.71 9.33
CA SER A 160 -9.88 12.64 8.21
C SER A 160 -8.43 13.11 8.06
N THR A 161 -7.65 13.09 9.14
CA THR A 161 -6.22 13.43 9.15
C THR A 161 -5.34 12.33 8.54
N ASN A 162 -5.82 11.11 8.52
CA ASN A 162 -5.12 9.94 7.98
C ASN A 162 -5.55 9.59 6.54
N LYS A 163 -6.55 10.30 6.00
CA LYS A 163 -6.96 10.12 4.61
C LYS A 163 -6.02 10.82 3.63
N PRO A 164 -5.89 10.31 2.40
CA PRO A 164 -5.15 11.01 1.37
C PRO A 164 -5.85 12.34 0.98
N LEU A 165 -5.08 13.30 0.47
CA LEU A 165 -5.64 14.51 -0.09
C LEU A 165 -6.12 14.22 -1.52
N TRP A 166 -7.42 14.03 -1.67
CA TRP A 166 -8.04 13.64 -2.94
C TRP A 166 -7.74 14.62 -4.07
N GLY A 167 -7.50 14.11 -5.27
CA GLY A 167 -7.10 14.88 -6.44
C GLY A 167 -5.62 15.23 -6.50
N THR A 168 -4.82 14.72 -5.55
CA THR A 168 -3.38 15.01 -5.49
C THR A 168 -2.56 13.73 -5.34
N CYS A 169 -1.25 13.88 -5.45
CA CYS A 169 -0.30 12.91 -4.90
C CYS A 169 0.51 13.64 -3.83
N ALA A 170 0.98 12.96 -2.79
CA ALA A 170 1.99 13.54 -1.92
C ALA A 170 3.24 13.89 -2.76
N PRO A 171 3.88 15.04 -2.50
CA PRO A 171 5.10 15.37 -3.23
C PRO A 171 6.20 14.36 -2.88
N SER A 172 6.83 13.78 -3.89
CA SER A 172 8.05 13.01 -3.68
C SER A 172 9.23 13.95 -3.45
N VAL A 173 10.19 13.52 -2.65
CA VAL A 173 11.40 14.30 -2.39
C VAL A 173 12.64 13.47 -2.68
N THR A 174 13.55 14.03 -3.45
CA THR A 174 14.91 13.48 -3.61
C THR A 174 15.88 14.34 -2.82
N LEU A 175 16.59 13.74 -1.88
CA LEU A 175 17.65 14.40 -1.14
C LEU A 175 19.00 14.09 -1.78
N THR A 176 19.77 15.13 -2.05
CA THR A 176 21.16 15.01 -2.48
C THR A 176 22.03 15.91 -1.60
N ASP A 177 23.25 15.51 -1.33
CA ASP A 177 24.22 16.31 -0.63
C ASP A 177 25.45 16.61 -1.50
N THR A 178 26.30 17.51 -1.02
CA THR A 178 27.53 17.90 -1.70
C THR A 178 28.74 17.06 -1.25
N ASP A 179 28.54 16.13 -0.35
CA ASP A 179 29.61 15.26 0.17
C ASP A 179 29.60 13.90 -0.51
N SER A 180 30.63 13.63 -1.28
CA SER A 180 30.77 12.38 -2.06
C SER A 180 30.99 11.12 -1.22
N ASN A 181 31.27 11.25 0.07
CA ASN A 181 31.57 10.13 0.97
C ASN A 181 30.52 9.93 2.07
N ASN A 182 29.46 10.75 2.08
CA ASN A 182 28.35 10.71 3.06
C ASN A 182 28.82 10.79 4.54
N ILE A 183 29.98 11.41 4.79
CA ILE A 183 30.55 11.57 6.13
C ILE A 183 30.79 13.04 6.39
N VAL A 184 29.96 13.65 7.21
CA VAL A 184 30.18 15.00 7.71
C VAL A 184 31.15 14.95 8.89
N THR A 185 32.37 15.50 8.72
CA THR A 185 33.38 15.58 9.78
C THR A 185 33.83 17.01 10.03
N GLY A 186 33.79 17.43 11.28
CA GLY A 186 34.34 18.72 11.69
C GLY A 186 33.59 19.94 11.18
N SER A 187 34.28 20.92 10.63
CA SER A 187 33.71 22.20 10.19
C SER A 187 33.29 22.23 8.71
N ASN A 188 33.09 21.09 8.08
CA ASN A 188 32.64 21.05 6.68
C ASN A 188 31.19 21.51 6.56
N VAL A 189 30.96 22.46 5.67
CA VAL A 189 29.60 22.84 5.30
C VAL A 189 29.09 21.86 4.23
N VAL A 190 28.07 21.10 4.55
CA VAL A 190 27.40 20.22 3.60
C VAL A 190 26.10 20.86 3.18
N THR A 191 25.92 21.04 1.89
CA THR A 191 24.66 21.50 1.34
C THR A 191 23.78 20.31 1.04
N ILE A 192 22.63 20.21 1.71
CA ILE A 192 21.61 19.21 1.42
C ILE A 192 20.56 19.88 0.52
N THR A 193 20.36 19.32 -0.67
CA THR A 193 19.35 19.79 -1.61
C THR A 193 18.16 18.82 -1.59
N ALA A 194 16.98 19.34 -1.26
CA ALA A 194 15.73 18.62 -1.40
C ALA A 194 15.04 19.09 -2.70
N THR A 195 14.86 18.16 -3.63
CA THR A 195 14.14 18.41 -4.87
C THR A 195 12.78 17.73 -4.78
N PHE A 196 11.71 18.51 -4.93
CA PHE A 196 10.34 18.01 -4.94
C PHE A 196 9.83 17.94 -6.38
N ASP A 197 9.02 16.94 -6.69
CA ASP A 197 8.40 16.74 -8.00
C ASP A 197 7.32 17.78 -8.32
N ARG A 198 6.91 18.58 -7.33
CA ARG A 198 5.91 19.65 -7.45
C ARG A 198 6.11 20.76 -6.42
N SER A 199 5.37 21.85 -6.59
CA SER A 199 5.36 22.97 -5.64
C SER A 199 4.77 22.57 -4.30
N MET A 200 5.46 22.94 -3.22
CA MET A 200 4.99 22.78 -1.86
C MET A 200 4.07 23.92 -1.44
N ALA A 201 2.96 23.61 -0.78
CA ALA A 201 2.03 24.62 -0.25
C ALA A 201 2.60 25.39 0.96
N ALA A 202 3.58 24.79 1.67
CA ALA A 202 4.26 25.39 2.82
C ALA A 202 5.76 25.13 2.72
N THR A 203 6.55 25.95 3.43
CA THR A 203 8.01 25.75 3.56
C THR A 203 8.28 24.40 4.21
N PRO A 204 8.98 23.47 3.54
CA PRO A 204 9.34 22.20 4.16
C PRO A 204 10.38 22.42 5.25
N THR A 205 10.45 21.48 6.17
CA THR A 205 11.50 21.41 7.19
C THR A 205 12.29 20.11 7.03
N ILE A 206 13.55 20.12 7.40
CA ILE A 206 14.39 18.94 7.44
C ILE A 206 14.71 18.60 8.90
N ASN A 207 14.73 17.33 9.22
CA ASN A 207 15.18 16.83 10.51
C ASN A 207 16.40 15.92 10.27
N ILE A 208 17.57 16.36 10.74
CA ILE A 208 18.81 15.61 10.65
C ILE A 208 19.01 14.89 11.98
N ILE A 209 18.94 13.56 11.98
CA ILE A 209 19.02 12.74 13.20
C ILE A 209 20.39 12.95 13.85
N GLY A 210 20.38 13.43 15.09
CA GLY A 210 21.56 13.56 15.94
C GLY A 210 22.16 14.98 16.01
N GLU A 211 21.87 15.90 15.07
CA GLU A 211 22.52 17.21 15.01
C GLU A 211 21.52 18.39 14.99
N VAL A 212 20.54 18.35 14.11
CA VAL A 212 19.59 19.45 13.85
C VAL A 212 18.18 18.92 13.68
N SER A 213 17.18 19.61 14.22
CA SER A 213 15.78 19.25 14.05
C SER A 213 14.93 20.45 13.64
N ASN A 214 13.94 20.21 12.76
CA ASN A 214 12.93 21.19 12.35
C ASN A 214 13.50 22.49 11.77
N VAL A 215 14.59 22.42 11.02
CA VAL A 215 15.16 23.59 10.36
C VAL A 215 14.39 23.89 9.08
N ALA A 216 13.94 25.13 8.95
CA ALA A 216 13.27 25.58 7.74
C ALA A 216 14.25 25.64 6.57
N MET A 217 13.86 25.10 5.44
CA MET A 217 14.64 25.15 4.21
C MET A 217 14.41 26.47 3.46
N THR A 218 15.40 26.92 2.71
CA THR A 218 15.29 28.12 1.87
C THR A 218 14.91 27.72 0.46
N ALA A 219 13.89 28.38 -0.13
CA ALA A 219 13.51 28.15 -1.52
C ALA A 219 14.63 28.61 -2.47
N SER A 220 14.98 27.76 -3.44
CA SER A 220 15.81 28.16 -4.56
C SER A 220 15.01 28.98 -5.59
N SER A 221 15.66 29.44 -6.63
CA SER A 221 15.03 30.21 -7.72
C SER A 221 13.99 29.42 -8.54
N THR A 222 13.90 28.11 -8.35
CA THR A 222 12.86 27.22 -8.92
C THR A 222 11.99 26.70 -7.80
N ALA A 223 10.68 26.85 -7.92
CA ALA A 223 9.69 26.56 -6.85
C ALA A 223 9.70 25.12 -6.33
N ALA A 224 10.44 24.21 -6.96
CA ALA A 224 10.53 22.80 -6.59
C ALA A 224 11.87 22.41 -5.91
N VAL A 225 12.79 23.36 -5.73
CA VAL A 225 14.12 23.07 -5.12
C VAL A 225 14.31 23.92 -3.88
N TRP A 226 14.64 23.28 -2.78
CA TRP A 226 14.91 23.89 -1.49
C TRP A 226 16.33 23.54 -1.02
N ILE A 227 17.05 24.50 -0.43
CA ILE A 227 18.45 24.37 -0.01
C ILE A 227 18.53 24.67 1.47
N TYR A 228 19.28 23.85 2.18
CA TYR A 228 19.69 24.05 3.57
C TYR A 228 21.17 24.29 3.66
#